data_d35ca4bc5a09a88a3d5583eb2f4ba632
#
_entry.id   d35ca4bc5a09a88a3d5583eb2f4ba632
#
_cell.length_a   1.000
_cell.length_b   1.000
_cell.length_c   1.000
_cell.angle_alpha   90.00
_cell.angle_beta   90.00
_cell.angle_gamma   90.00
#
_symmetry.space_group_name_H-M   'P 1'
#
loop_
_entity.id
_entity.type
_entity.pdbx_description
1 polymer ?
#
loop_
_entity_poly.entity_id
_entity_poly.type
_entity_poly.pdbx_seq_one_letter_code
_entity_poly.pdbx_strand_id
1 'polypeptide(L)'
;MKKILIVEWCCSGLGGDPALLPMSLVCEGKTMLLALMDSLNHAKDLSAKTVLHPNLTSTFPSELALSISPFPGWAELARSFDLLWPIAPETDGILLGLVQKSREAFQTVLIPNDDLIALATDKLQTFHHLKRHGLPTPETFPIESFQAGGGTFQVIGGTFQVIDGTSPPGPWVLKLRDGAGSQGMRLIVQPAELMGLEENRWILQTHIQGTAVSQAILGGPTGPWFCPPCIQQMSKDGSFAYQGGSTPISSDFARRTQRLTERLVKTLPPWLGWLGVDMILGDAVDVILEINPRLTTSFVGLNRAAGGSLAPAIIRHAFGENAVMPRFSAEPIGFDASGNTTEP
;
A
#
# COMPACT_ATOMS: atom_id res chain seq x y z
N MET A 1 27.30 4.93 11.86
CA MET A 1 26.59 4.40 10.68
C MET A 1 25.45 3.55 11.18
N LYS A 2 24.20 3.94 10.94
CA LYS A 2 23.02 3.16 11.34
C LYS A 2 22.86 1.95 10.45
N LYS A 3 22.61 0.81 11.05
CA LYS A 3 22.42 -0.48 10.37
C LYS A 3 20.95 -0.80 10.25
N ILE A 4 20.46 -0.94 9.03
CA ILE A 4 19.05 -1.11 8.69
C ILE A 4 18.85 -2.49 8.12
N LEU A 5 17.92 -3.24 8.70
CA LEU A 5 17.43 -4.47 8.12
C LEU A 5 16.13 -4.18 7.37
N ILE A 6 16.08 -4.58 6.12
CA ILE A 6 14.85 -4.57 5.34
C ILE A 6 14.40 -6.01 5.18
N VAL A 7 13.15 -6.28 5.50
CA VAL A 7 12.56 -7.61 5.32
C VAL A 7 11.30 -7.48 4.47
N GLU A 8 11.41 -7.93 3.22
CA GLU A 8 10.27 -8.07 2.34
C GLU A 8 9.80 -9.53 2.41
N TRP A 9 8.51 -9.72 2.68
CA TRP A 9 7.93 -11.00 3.06
C TRP A 9 8.08 -12.09 1.98
N CYS A 10 7.83 -11.77 0.71
CA CYS A 10 7.99 -12.71 -0.39
C CYS A 10 9.47 -13.05 -0.63
N CYS A 11 10.33 -12.02 -0.63
CA CYS A 11 11.73 -12.18 -0.98
C CYS A 11 12.55 -12.85 0.12
N SER A 12 12.15 -12.70 1.39
CA SER A 12 12.87 -13.26 2.54
C SER A 12 12.60 -14.74 2.77
N GLY A 13 11.62 -15.33 2.10
CA GLY A 13 11.15 -16.69 2.34
C GLY A 13 10.24 -16.85 3.56
N LEU A 14 9.84 -15.76 4.23
CA LEU A 14 8.83 -15.82 5.30
C LEU A 14 7.46 -16.26 4.77
N GLY A 15 7.18 -16.01 3.50
CA GLY A 15 6.01 -16.52 2.78
C GLY A 15 6.18 -17.93 2.21
N GLY A 16 7.31 -18.58 2.44
CA GLY A 16 7.69 -19.84 1.79
C GLY A 16 8.55 -19.62 0.55
N ASP A 17 8.57 -20.60 -0.36
CA ASP A 17 9.32 -20.49 -1.61
C ASP A 17 8.67 -19.43 -2.53
N PRO A 18 9.39 -18.37 -2.91
CA PRO A 18 8.88 -17.33 -3.81
C PRO A 18 8.34 -17.86 -5.16
N ALA A 19 8.83 -19.02 -5.62
CA ALA A 19 8.37 -19.64 -6.85
C ALA A 19 6.92 -20.18 -6.74
N LEU A 20 6.41 -20.37 -5.52
CA LEU A 20 5.04 -20.85 -5.24
C LEU A 20 4.06 -19.71 -4.91
N LEU A 21 4.55 -18.49 -4.75
CA LEU A 21 3.71 -17.32 -4.47
C LEU A 21 3.17 -16.70 -5.78
N PRO A 22 2.09 -15.91 -5.71
CA PRO A 22 1.60 -15.16 -6.87
C PRO A 22 2.70 -14.27 -7.46
N MET A 23 2.95 -14.43 -8.76
CA MET A 23 4.06 -13.74 -9.45
C MET A 23 3.97 -12.22 -9.33
N SER A 24 2.76 -11.65 -9.39
CA SER A 24 2.56 -10.21 -9.21
C SER A 24 3.04 -9.73 -7.85
N LEU A 25 2.72 -10.46 -6.79
CA LEU A 25 3.11 -10.12 -5.42
C LEU A 25 4.63 -10.18 -5.24
N VAL A 26 5.28 -11.22 -5.77
CA VAL A 26 6.75 -11.37 -5.74
C VAL A 26 7.43 -10.26 -6.55
N CYS A 27 6.89 -9.93 -7.73
CA CYS A 27 7.40 -8.85 -8.57
C CYS A 27 7.33 -7.49 -7.87
N GLU A 28 6.18 -7.14 -7.30
CA GLU A 28 6.00 -5.88 -6.57
C GLU A 28 6.93 -5.81 -5.35
N GLY A 29 7.00 -6.87 -4.55
CA GLY A 29 7.87 -6.95 -3.38
C GLY A 29 9.34 -6.79 -3.73
N LYS A 30 9.80 -7.52 -4.75
CA LYS A 30 11.17 -7.43 -5.26
C LYS A 30 11.50 -6.01 -5.75
N THR A 31 10.58 -5.40 -6.48
CA THR A 31 10.74 -4.05 -7.03
C THR A 31 10.89 -3.01 -5.92
N MET A 32 10.01 -3.04 -4.93
CA MET A 32 10.10 -2.14 -3.76
C MET A 32 11.41 -2.36 -3.00
N LEU A 33 11.80 -3.61 -2.79
CA LEU A 33 13.03 -3.97 -2.08
C LEU A 33 14.27 -3.43 -2.81
N LEU A 34 14.37 -3.65 -4.12
CA LEU A 34 15.51 -3.17 -4.93
C LEU A 34 15.61 -1.64 -4.91
N ALA A 35 14.50 -0.94 -5.14
CA ALA A 35 14.48 0.52 -5.13
C ALA A 35 14.86 1.10 -3.76
N LEU A 36 14.42 0.45 -2.67
CA LEU A 36 14.74 0.85 -1.30
C LEU A 36 16.23 0.64 -0.98
N MET A 37 16.77 -0.52 -1.35
CA MET A 37 18.18 -0.85 -1.17
C MET A 37 19.09 0.08 -1.96
N ASP A 38 18.75 0.38 -3.22
CA ASP A 38 19.47 1.33 -4.06
C ASP A 38 19.50 2.73 -3.42
N SER A 39 18.35 3.22 -2.99
CA SER A 39 18.23 4.53 -2.32
C SER A 39 19.11 4.62 -1.06
N LEU A 40 19.16 3.57 -0.25
CA LEU A 40 19.94 3.55 1.00
C LEU A 40 21.44 3.43 0.78
N ASN A 41 21.89 2.77 -0.28
CA ASN A 41 23.31 2.63 -0.58
C ASN A 41 24.00 3.95 -0.97
N HIS A 42 23.24 4.93 -1.43
CA HIS A 42 23.77 6.25 -1.72
C HIS A 42 24.07 7.10 -0.45
N ALA A 43 23.61 6.66 0.73
CA ALA A 43 23.79 7.38 1.98
C ALA A 43 24.98 6.83 2.77
N LYS A 44 26.04 7.66 2.91
CA LYS A 44 27.31 7.25 3.57
C LYS A 44 27.18 6.94 5.07
N ASP A 45 26.15 7.41 5.72
CA ASP A 45 25.88 7.25 7.15
C ASP A 45 24.92 6.10 7.48
N LEU A 46 24.39 5.43 6.47
CA LEU A 46 23.49 4.29 6.57
C LEU A 46 24.11 3.02 5.99
N SER A 47 23.69 1.88 6.46
CA SER A 47 24.07 0.56 5.92
C SER A 47 22.84 -0.33 5.91
N ALA A 48 22.35 -0.69 4.75
CA ALA A 48 21.18 -1.54 4.59
C ALA A 48 21.57 -2.97 4.18
N LYS A 49 20.87 -3.92 4.76
CA LYS A 49 20.91 -5.34 4.39
C LYS A 49 19.50 -5.89 4.29
N THR A 50 19.35 -6.96 3.54
CA THR A 50 18.07 -7.68 3.44
C THR A 50 18.27 -9.18 3.58
N VAL A 51 17.24 -9.86 4.08
CA VAL A 51 17.18 -11.33 4.08
C VAL A 51 16.61 -11.79 2.75
N LEU A 52 17.26 -12.76 2.10
CA LEU A 52 16.79 -13.29 0.82
C LEU A 52 16.66 -14.81 0.90
N HIS A 53 15.57 -15.32 0.31
CA HIS A 53 15.42 -16.73 0.02
C HIS A 53 16.50 -17.18 -0.99
N PRO A 54 17.08 -18.39 -0.84
CA PRO A 54 18.17 -18.87 -1.72
C PRO A 54 17.87 -18.76 -3.22
N ASN A 55 16.61 -19.00 -3.62
CA ASN A 55 16.19 -18.93 -5.03
C ASN A 55 16.23 -17.51 -5.64
N LEU A 56 16.40 -16.49 -4.81
CA LEU A 56 16.46 -15.08 -5.24
C LEU A 56 17.85 -14.45 -5.14
N THR A 57 18.80 -15.13 -4.50
CA THR A 57 20.14 -14.55 -4.24
C THR A 57 20.89 -14.14 -5.51
N SER A 58 20.71 -14.86 -6.62
CA SER A 58 21.33 -14.52 -7.90
C SER A 58 20.74 -13.26 -8.58
N THR A 59 19.60 -12.79 -8.10
CA THR A 59 18.91 -11.63 -8.67
C THR A 59 19.13 -10.33 -7.88
N PHE A 60 19.95 -10.39 -6.83
CA PHE A 60 20.31 -9.25 -6.01
C PHE A 60 21.84 -9.10 -5.92
N PRO A 61 22.35 -7.86 -5.76
CA PRO A 61 23.76 -7.64 -5.47
C PRO A 61 24.18 -8.40 -4.19
N SER A 62 25.23 -9.19 -4.29
CA SER A 62 25.67 -10.09 -3.18
C SER A 62 26.06 -9.35 -1.91
N GLU A 63 26.56 -8.13 -2.03
CA GLU A 63 26.92 -7.26 -0.92
C GLU A 63 25.73 -6.76 -0.09
N LEU A 64 24.53 -6.82 -0.64
CA LEU A 64 23.29 -6.36 0.00
C LEU A 64 22.54 -7.49 0.69
N ALA A 65 22.80 -8.71 0.28
CA ALA A 65 22.08 -9.88 0.72
C ALA A 65 22.68 -10.48 2.00
N LEU A 66 21.84 -10.78 2.97
CA LEU A 66 22.09 -11.82 3.94
C LEU A 66 21.44 -13.08 3.37
N SER A 67 22.24 -13.96 2.79
CA SER A 67 21.74 -15.27 2.35
C SER A 67 21.55 -16.13 3.57
N ILE A 68 20.33 -16.26 4.04
CA ILE A 68 20.03 -17.01 5.25
C ILE A 68 18.83 -17.92 4.99
N SER A 69 19.10 -19.20 4.98
CA SER A 69 18.10 -20.25 5.04
C SER A 69 18.55 -21.29 6.08
N PRO A 70 17.77 -21.56 7.10
CA PRO A 70 16.46 -20.96 7.43
C PRO A 70 16.58 -19.53 7.98
N PHE A 71 15.43 -18.80 8.04
CA PHE A 71 15.37 -17.45 8.64
C PHE A 71 15.90 -17.49 10.09
N PRO A 72 16.88 -16.64 10.47
CA PRO A 72 17.65 -16.81 11.71
C PRO A 72 16.88 -16.44 12.98
N GLY A 73 15.68 -15.88 12.82
CA GLY A 73 14.88 -15.37 13.92
C GLY A 73 15.17 -13.91 14.26
N TRP A 74 14.14 -13.26 14.77
CA TRP A 74 14.15 -11.81 15.03
C TRP A 74 15.18 -11.38 16.07
N ALA A 75 15.34 -12.18 17.15
CA ALA A 75 16.27 -11.87 18.24
C ALA A 75 17.74 -11.91 17.79
N GLU A 76 18.10 -12.77 16.85
CA GLU A 76 19.45 -12.82 16.29
C GLU A 76 19.70 -11.60 15.38
N LEU A 77 18.76 -11.30 14.49
CA LEU A 77 18.84 -10.15 13.60
C LEU A 77 18.92 -8.82 14.38
N ALA A 78 18.12 -8.67 15.44
CA ALA A 78 18.09 -7.46 16.24
C ALA A 78 19.43 -7.13 16.94
N ARG A 79 20.30 -8.11 17.16
CA ARG A 79 21.65 -7.84 17.71
C ARG A 79 22.58 -7.13 16.72
N SER A 80 22.27 -7.20 15.44
CA SER A 80 23.14 -6.71 14.37
C SER A 80 22.64 -5.45 13.69
N PHE A 81 21.37 -5.07 13.91
CA PHE A 81 20.70 -3.95 13.23
C PHE A 81 19.99 -3.02 14.21
N ASP A 82 20.04 -1.73 13.94
CA ASP A 82 19.44 -0.66 14.77
C ASP A 82 17.96 -0.45 14.46
N LEU A 83 17.54 -0.82 13.25
CA LEU A 83 16.20 -0.58 12.71
C LEU A 83 15.76 -1.74 11.82
N LEU A 84 14.50 -2.11 11.92
CA LEU A 84 13.81 -2.97 10.95
C LEU A 84 12.82 -2.16 10.11
N TRP A 85 12.87 -2.32 8.78
CA TRP A 85 11.85 -1.83 7.85
C TRP A 85 11.15 -3.02 7.18
N PRO A 86 9.96 -3.42 7.65
CA PRO A 86 9.23 -4.53 7.09
C PRO A 86 8.40 -4.10 5.88
N ILE A 87 8.28 -4.99 4.89
CA ILE A 87 7.37 -4.88 3.74
C ILE A 87 6.65 -6.22 3.64
N ALA A 88 5.34 -6.23 3.78
CA ALA A 88 4.53 -7.43 3.70
C ALA A 88 3.09 -7.08 3.26
N PRO A 89 2.36 -8.01 2.65
CA PRO A 89 0.95 -7.80 2.34
C PRO A 89 0.10 -7.77 3.62
N GLU A 90 -1.01 -7.06 3.57
CA GLU A 90 -1.97 -6.97 4.67
C GLU A 90 -2.79 -8.24 4.84
N THR A 91 -2.96 -8.99 3.75
CA THR A 91 -3.83 -10.18 3.63
C THR A 91 -3.58 -11.20 4.73
N ASP A 92 -4.66 -11.78 5.24
CA ASP A 92 -4.66 -12.85 6.26
C ASP A 92 -3.85 -12.48 7.54
N GLY A 93 -3.73 -11.17 7.83
CA GLY A 93 -3.02 -10.66 9.00
C GLY A 93 -1.50 -10.80 8.93
N ILE A 94 -0.93 -11.09 7.75
CA ILE A 94 0.51 -11.32 7.54
C ILE A 94 1.32 -10.12 8.03
N LEU A 95 0.98 -8.91 7.57
CA LEU A 95 1.70 -7.69 7.97
C LEU A 95 1.68 -7.48 9.48
N LEU A 96 0.51 -7.53 10.09
CA LEU A 96 0.34 -7.30 11.53
C LEU A 96 1.11 -8.33 12.34
N GLY A 97 0.97 -9.61 12.00
CA GLY A 97 1.67 -10.70 12.69
C GLY A 97 3.20 -10.62 12.56
N LEU A 98 3.72 -10.21 11.38
CA LEU A 98 5.14 -9.97 11.16
C LEU A 98 5.64 -8.81 12.02
N VAL A 99 4.90 -7.70 12.05
CA VAL A 99 5.25 -6.50 12.83
C VAL A 99 5.24 -6.78 14.32
N GLN A 100 4.23 -7.45 14.85
CA GLN A 100 4.14 -7.81 16.27
C GLN A 100 5.34 -8.64 16.71
N LYS A 101 5.64 -9.72 15.98
CA LYS A 101 6.81 -10.57 16.26
C LYS A 101 8.13 -9.81 16.16
N SER A 102 8.25 -8.89 15.23
CA SER A 102 9.49 -8.11 15.08
C SER A 102 9.68 -7.09 16.21
N ARG A 103 8.60 -6.51 16.74
CA ARG A 103 8.63 -5.56 17.87
C ARG A 103 9.03 -6.21 19.20
N GLU A 104 8.88 -7.52 19.34
CA GLU A 104 9.41 -8.24 20.50
C GLU A 104 10.94 -8.21 20.57
N ALA A 105 11.63 -8.02 19.44
CA ALA A 105 13.08 -8.07 19.33
C ALA A 105 13.71 -6.71 18.97
N PHE A 106 13.11 -5.97 18.04
CA PHE A 106 13.64 -4.69 17.57
C PHE A 106 13.07 -3.52 18.36
N GLN A 107 13.95 -2.64 18.84
CA GLN A 107 13.54 -1.40 19.50
C GLN A 107 12.82 -0.43 18.54
N THR A 108 13.24 -0.41 17.28
CA THR A 108 12.63 0.46 16.25
C THR A 108 12.22 -0.37 15.04
N VAL A 109 10.92 -0.38 14.76
CA VAL A 109 10.33 -0.95 13.54
C VAL A 109 9.68 0.18 12.77
N LEU A 110 10.16 0.44 11.55
CA LEU A 110 9.74 1.57 10.72
C LEU A 110 8.46 1.24 9.97
N ILE A 111 7.36 1.34 10.69
CA ILE A 111 6.00 1.05 10.20
C ILE A 111 4.98 1.68 11.16
N PRO A 112 3.74 1.99 10.74
CA PRO A 112 2.67 2.42 11.63
C PRO A 112 2.44 1.49 12.82
N ASN A 113 1.82 2.02 13.89
CA ASN A 113 1.46 1.21 15.05
C ASN A 113 0.39 0.15 14.72
N ASP A 114 0.22 -0.83 15.60
CA ASP A 114 -0.67 -1.98 15.39
C ASP A 114 -2.12 -1.58 15.16
N ASP A 115 -2.62 -0.57 15.88
CA ASP A 115 -4.00 -0.08 15.72
C ASP A 115 -4.22 0.54 14.34
N LEU A 116 -3.26 1.31 13.84
CA LEU A 116 -3.35 1.89 12.50
C LEU A 116 -3.16 0.82 11.42
N ILE A 117 -2.31 -0.18 11.62
CA ILE A 117 -2.19 -1.33 10.72
C ILE A 117 -3.52 -2.09 10.67
N ALA A 118 -4.13 -2.40 11.82
CA ALA A 118 -5.40 -3.12 11.90
C ALA A 118 -6.55 -2.34 11.22
N LEU A 119 -6.63 -1.01 11.49
CA LEU A 119 -7.61 -0.14 10.85
C LEU A 119 -7.46 -0.13 9.33
N ALA A 120 -6.24 0.05 8.85
CA ALA A 120 -5.95 0.23 7.42
C ALA A 120 -6.05 -1.08 6.63
N THR A 121 -5.69 -2.22 7.25
CA THR A 121 -5.82 -3.55 6.65
C THR A 121 -7.27 -3.88 6.29
N ASP A 122 -8.21 -3.57 7.18
CA ASP A 122 -9.62 -3.88 7.02
C ASP A 122 -10.34 -2.74 6.28
N LYS A 123 -10.63 -2.94 4.98
CA LYS A 123 -11.29 -1.93 4.13
C LYS A 123 -12.68 -1.53 4.64
N LEU A 124 -13.39 -2.44 5.34
CA LEU A 124 -14.67 -2.12 5.95
C LEU A 124 -14.49 -1.25 7.20
N GLN A 125 -13.47 -1.51 8.01
CA GLN A 125 -13.11 -0.66 9.15
C GLN A 125 -12.64 0.73 8.68
N THR A 126 -11.82 0.77 7.63
CA THR A 126 -11.40 2.02 6.96
C THR A 126 -12.62 2.82 6.50
N PHE A 127 -13.58 2.20 5.82
CA PHE A 127 -14.84 2.84 5.40
C PHE A 127 -15.59 3.45 6.59
N HIS A 128 -15.81 2.68 7.68
CA HIS A 128 -16.50 3.18 8.86
C HIS A 128 -15.74 4.32 9.55
N HIS A 129 -14.42 4.26 9.59
CA HIS A 129 -13.58 5.34 10.11
C HIS A 129 -13.76 6.62 9.29
N LEU A 130 -13.64 6.53 7.97
CA LEU A 130 -13.79 7.67 7.07
C LEU A 130 -15.19 8.31 7.17
N LYS A 131 -16.25 7.50 7.17
CA LYS A 131 -17.63 7.97 7.33
C LYS A 131 -17.84 8.68 8.68
N ARG A 132 -17.34 8.11 9.77
CA ARG A 132 -17.45 8.71 11.12
C ARG A 132 -16.81 10.09 11.19
N HIS A 133 -15.73 10.32 10.44
CA HIS A 133 -15.02 11.59 10.42
C HIS A 133 -15.45 12.52 9.29
N GLY A 134 -16.54 12.20 8.57
CA GLY A 134 -17.04 13.01 7.47
C GLY A 134 -16.10 13.12 6.27
N LEU A 135 -15.25 12.12 6.07
CA LEU A 135 -14.36 12.01 4.92
C LEU A 135 -15.09 11.28 3.77
N PRO A 136 -15.00 11.79 2.53
CA PRO A 136 -15.66 11.15 1.41
C PRO A 136 -15.00 9.82 1.07
N THR A 137 -15.82 8.78 0.98
CA THR A 137 -15.44 7.41 0.64
C THR A 137 -16.62 6.74 -0.06
N PRO A 138 -16.41 5.81 -0.99
CA PRO A 138 -17.51 5.09 -1.61
C PRO A 138 -18.28 4.25 -0.59
N GLU A 139 -19.58 4.09 -0.78
CA GLU A 139 -20.36 3.17 0.04
C GLU A 139 -19.78 1.75 -0.08
N THR A 140 -19.60 1.11 1.06
CA THR A 140 -18.91 -0.18 1.19
C THR A 140 -19.70 -1.09 2.09
N PHE A 141 -19.94 -2.32 1.65
CA PHE A 141 -20.77 -3.30 2.33
C PHE A 141 -20.06 -4.66 2.37
N PRO A 142 -20.19 -5.43 3.43
CA PRO A 142 -19.81 -6.83 3.44
C PRO A 142 -20.77 -7.63 2.55
N ILE A 143 -20.27 -8.65 1.82
CA ILE A 143 -21.12 -9.42 0.87
C ILE A 143 -22.27 -10.16 1.54
N GLU A 144 -22.12 -10.58 2.78
CA GLU A 144 -23.18 -11.24 3.54
C GLU A 144 -24.42 -10.37 3.72
N SER A 145 -24.29 -9.05 3.68
CA SER A 145 -25.44 -8.12 3.69
C SER A 145 -26.34 -8.32 2.45
N PHE A 146 -25.78 -8.81 1.36
CA PHE A 146 -26.50 -9.09 0.11
C PHE A 146 -27.01 -10.53 0.05
N GLN A 147 -26.31 -11.48 0.70
CA GLN A 147 -26.68 -12.90 0.71
C GLN A 147 -27.80 -13.21 1.70
N ALA A 148 -27.79 -12.57 2.88
CA ALA A 148 -28.75 -12.84 3.97
C ALA A 148 -30.11 -12.14 3.80
N GLY A 149 -30.17 -11.06 3.03
CA GLY A 149 -31.33 -10.17 2.99
C GLY A 149 -32.46 -10.58 2.05
N GLY A 150 -32.33 -11.64 1.23
CA GLY A 150 -33.32 -11.95 0.20
C GLY A 150 -33.66 -10.76 -0.70
N GLY A 151 -32.75 -9.78 -0.75
CA GLY A 151 -32.94 -8.55 -1.52
C GLY A 151 -33.22 -8.88 -2.98
N THR A 152 -34.31 -8.42 -3.50
CA THR A 152 -34.65 -8.56 -4.90
C THR A 152 -33.68 -7.70 -5.69
N PHE A 153 -32.74 -8.33 -6.36
CA PHE A 153 -31.83 -7.63 -7.24
C PHE A 153 -32.51 -7.40 -8.60
N GLN A 154 -32.45 -6.18 -9.10
CA GLN A 154 -32.88 -5.88 -10.47
C GLN A 154 -31.74 -5.24 -11.26
N VAL A 155 -31.63 -5.62 -12.52
CA VAL A 155 -30.80 -4.93 -13.50
C VAL A 155 -31.67 -3.87 -14.17
N ILE A 156 -31.48 -2.60 -13.82
CA ILE A 156 -32.21 -1.49 -14.45
C ILE A 156 -31.19 -0.69 -15.26
N GLY A 157 -31.42 -0.60 -16.58
CA GLY A 157 -30.55 0.13 -17.49
C GLY A 157 -29.11 -0.40 -17.57
N GLY A 158 -28.91 -1.71 -17.37
CA GLY A 158 -27.58 -2.34 -17.35
C GLY A 158 -26.81 -2.17 -16.04
N THR A 159 -27.45 -1.61 -15.02
CA THR A 159 -26.85 -1.37 -13.70
C THR A 159 -27.53 -2.24 -12.65
N PHE A 160 -26.72 -2.89 -11.84
CA PHE A 160 -27.16 -3.71 -10.72
C PHE A 160 -27.71 -2.84 -9.58
N GLN A 161 -28.96 -3.07 -9.16
CA GLN A 161 -29.59 -2.35 -8.04
C GLN A 161 -30.20 -3.33 -7.04
N VAL A 162 -30.03 -3.05 -5.75
CA VAL A 162 -30.74 -3.74 -4.68
C VAL A 162 -32.06 -3.01 -4.43
N ILE A 163 -33.19 -3.73 -4.51
CA ILE A 163 -34.53 -3.13 -4.35
C ILE A 163 -35.02 -3.20 -2.90
N ASP A 164 -34.18 -2.98 -1.95
CA ASP A 164 -34.62 -2.75 -0.57
C ASP A 164 -34.76 -1.25 -0.22
N GLY A 165 -34.45 -0.39 -1.18
CA GLY A 165 -34.50 1.06 -1.04
C GLY A 165 -33.38 1.66 -0.17
N THR A 166 -32.44 0.84 0.32
CA THR A 166 -31.37 1.28 1.24
C THR A 166 -29.98 1.26 0.60
N SER A 167 -29.79 0.45 -0.45
CA SER A 167 -28.49 0.33 -1.14
C SER A 167 -28.39 1.31 -2.31
N PRO A 168 -27.29 2.03 -2.44
CA PRO A 168 -27.08 2.93 -3.60
C PRO A 168 -26.99 2.11 -4.89
N PRO A 169 -27.37 2.70 -6.05
CA PRO A 169 -27.28 2.03 -7.33
C PRO A 169 -25.80 1.71 -7.68
N GLY A 170 -25.56 0.48 -8.27
CA GLY A 170 -24.25 0.11 -8.81
C GLY A 170 -23.83 0.97 -10.02
N PRO A 171 -22.67 0.69 -10.65
CA PRO A 171 -21.91 -0.57 -10.55
C PRO A 171 -21.10 -0.71 -9.28
N TRP A 172 -20.72 -1.97 -8.97
CA TRP A 172 -20.00 -2.34 -7.76
C TRP A 172 -18.65 -2.98 -8.09
N VAL A 173 -17.68 -2.71 -7.24
CA VAL A 173 -16.37 -3.38 -7.27
C VAL A 173 -16.31 -4.36 -6.12
N LEU A 174 -16.11 -5.65 -6.45
CA LEU A 174 -15.81 -6.69 -5.47
C LEU A 174 -14.33 -6.59 -5.09
N LYS A 175 -14.05 -6.64 -3.80
CA LYS A 175 -12.68 -6.60 -3.25
C LYS A 175 -12.53 -7.57 -2.10
N LEU A 176 -11.32 -8.11 -1.92
CA LEU A 176 -10.95 -8.72 -0.65
C LEU A 176 -10.94 -7.66 0.45
N ARG A 177 -11.51 -7.98 1.60
CA ARG A 177 -11.62 -7.08 2.75
C ARG A 177 -10.25 -6.62 3.26
N ASP A 178 -9.27 -7.52 3.25
CA ASP A 178 -7.88 -7.31 3.66
C ASP A 178 -6.86 -7.50 2.52
N GLY A 179 -7.32 -7.52 1.26
CA GLY A 179 -6.48 -7.80 0.11
C GLY A 179 -5.50 -6.69 -0.23
N ALA A 180 -4.32 -7.09 -0.73
CA ALA A 180 -3.29 -6.23 -1.28
C ALA A 180 -3.13 -6.47 -2.79
N GLY A 181 -2.58 -5.50 -3.55
CA GLY A 181 -2.18 -5.67 -4.94
C GLY A 181 -3.32 -6.00 -5.91
N SER A 182 -4.52 -5.47 -5.71
CA SER A 182 -5.71 -5.69 -6.58
C SER A 182 -6.14 -7.15 -6.72
N GLN A 183 -5.71 -8.05 -5.83
CA GLN A 183 -6.03 -9.48 -5.92
C GLN A 183 -7.54 -9.73 -5.86
N GLY A 184 -8.06 -10.46 -6.87
CA GLY A 184 -9.47 -10.83 -6.95
C GLY A 184 -10.44 -9.65 -7.16
N MET A 185 -9.92 -8.43 -7.32
CA MET A 185 -10.74 -7.25 -7.56
C MET A 185 -11.39 -7.32 -8.94
N ARG A 186 -12.69 -7.05 -9.02
CA ARG A 186 -13.43 -7.02 -10.28
C ARG A 186 -14.72 -6.22 -10.20
N LEU A 187 -15.13 -5.70 -11.35
CA LEU A 187 -16.43 -5.08 -11.49
C LEU A 187 -17.52 -6.16 -11.45
N ILE A 188 -18.55 -5.95 -10.63
CA ILE A 188 -19.71 -6.81 -10.54
C ILE A 188 -20.84 -6.21 -11.36
N VAL A 189 -21.33 -6.99 -12.31
CA VAL A 189 -22.44 -6.59 -13.19
C VAL A 189 -23.70 -7.46 -12.97
N GLN A 190 -23.55 -8.63 -12.31
CA GLN A 190 -24.66 -9.54 -12.02
C GLN A 190 -24.57 -10.09 -10.59
N PRO A 191 -25.71 -10.24 -9.88
CA PRO A 191 -25.74 -10.80 -8.51
C PRO A 191 -25.18 -12.22 -8.41
N ALA A 192 -25.37 -13.01 -9.48
CA ALA A 192 -24.90 -14.40 -9.51
C ALA A 192 -23.39 -14.53 -9.29
N GLU A 193 -22.62 -13.47 -9.58
CA GLU A 193 -21.17 -13.43 -9.38
C GLU A 193 -20.76 -13.41 -7.91
N LEU A 194 -21.70 -13.14 -7.00
CA LEU A 194 -21.47 -13.16 -5.55
C LEU A 194 -21.78 -14.51 -4.91
N MET A 195 -22.38 -15.44 -5.67
CA MET A 195 -22.74 -16.75 -5.13
C MET A 195 -21.52 -17.62 -4.88
N GLY A 196 -21.46 -18.27 -3.72
CA GLY A 196 -20.38 -19.17 -3.35
C GLY A 196 -19.09 -18.47 -2.91
N LEU A 197 -19.08 -17.13 -2.82
CA LEU A 197 -17.98 -16.44 -2.19
C LEU A 197 -18.00 -16.63 -0.67
N GLU A 198 -16.83 -16.74 -0.09
CA GLU A 198 -16.64 -16.91 1.35
C GLU A 198 -17.07 -15.62 2.10
N GLU A 199 -17.99 -15.78 3.04
CA GLU A 199 -18.46 -14.71 3.91
C GLU A 199 -17.29 -14.09 4.70
N ASN A 200 -17.42 -12.83 5.08
CA ASN A 200 -16.42 -12.06 5.83
C ASN A 200 -15.08 -11.78 5.10
N ARG A 201 -14.81 -12.41 3.96
CA ARG A 201 -13.60 -12.16 3.15
C ARG A 201 -13.76 -11.05 2.12
N TRP A 202 -14.98 -10.81 1.68
CA TRP A 202 -15.27 -9.93 0.55
C TRP A 202 -16.14 -8.75 0.94
N ILE A 203 -15.89 -7.63 0.26
CA ILE A 203 -16.72 -6.44 0.32
C ILE A 203 -17.15 -6.03 -1.08
N LEU A 204 -18.29 -5.37 -1.15
CA LEU A 204 -18.74 -4.61 -2.31
C LEU A 204 -18.56 -3.13 -2.03
N GLN A 205 -17.92 -2.43 -2.95
CA GLN A 205 -17.71 -1.00 -2.89
C GLN A 205 -18.29 -0.34 -4.13
N THR A 206 -19.04 0.77 -3.97
CA THR A 206 -19.58 1.53 -5.12
C THR A 206 -18.43 1.94 -6.03
N HIS A 207 -18.56 1.64 -7.32
CA HIS A 207 -17.60 2.08 -8.32
C HIS A 207 -17.73 3.60 -8.56
N ILE A 208 -16.65 4.31 -8.35
CA ILE A 208 -16.56 5.76 -8.62
C ILE A 208 -15.76 5.97 -9.90
N GLN A 209 -16.35 6.68 -10.85
CA GLN A 209 -15.65 7.11 -12.06
C GLN A 209 -14.73 8.29 -11.75
N GLY A 210 -13.51 8.25 -12.30
CA GLY A 210 -12.53 9.29 -12.08
C GLY A 210 -11.10 8.84 -12.33
N THR A 211 -10.16 9.68 -11.98
CA THR A 211 -8.73 9.39 -12.07
C THR A 211 -8.24 8.76 -10.78
N ALA A 212 -7.68 7.56 -10.88
CA ALA A 212 -7.03 6.90 -9.75
C ALA A 212 -5.70 7.61 -9.41
N VAL A 213 -5.55 7.99 -8.16
CA VAL A 213 -4.34 8.64 -7.64
C VAL A 213 -3.96 8.03 -6.30
N SER A 214 -2.66 8.07 -6.00
CA SER A 214 -2.15 7.72 -4.67
C SER A 214 -1.29 8.84 -4.12
N GLN A 215 -1.25 8.96 -2.80
CA GLN A 215 -0.29 9.83 -2.12
C GLN A 215 0.37 9.09 -0.96
N ALA A 216 1.69 9.15 -0.91
CA ALA A 216 2.45 8.70 0.23
C ALA A 216 2.58 9.82 1.28
N ILE A 217 2.41 9.43 2.55
CA ILE A 217 2.54 10.32 3.69
C ILE A 217 3.51 9.66 4.67
N LEU A 218 4.55 10.39 5.04
CA LEU A 218 5.62 9.89 5.89
C LEU A 218 5.40 10.34 7.32
N GLY A 219 5.18 9.42 8.24
CA GLY A 219 5.05 9.69 9.66
C GLY A 219 6.41 9.79 10.35
N GLY A 220 6.47 10.68 11.33
CA GLY A 220 7.64 10.88 12.16
C GLY A 220 7.36 11.82 13.32
N PRO A 221 8.30 11.98 14.28
CA PRO A 221 8.08 12.75 15.50
C PRO A 221 7.87 14.26 15.27
N THR A 222 8.30 14.80 14.12
CA THR A 222 8.11 16.21 13.76
C THR A 222 6.82 16.47 12.97
N GLY A 223 5.96 15.47 12.85
CA GLY A 223 4.71 15.52 12.10
C GLY A 223 4.82 14.89 10.71
N PRO A 224 3.71 14.79 9.97
CA PRO A 224 3.67 14.10 8.70
C PRO A 224 4.29 14.93 7.57
N TRP A 225 4.99 14.26 6.65
CA TRP A 225 5.42 14.80 5.38
C TRP A 225 4.59 14.22 4.24
N PHE A 226 4.17 15.06 3.31
CA PHE A 226 3.36 14.66 2.15
C PHE A 226 4.24 14.58 0.91
N CYS A 227 4.41 13.38 0.35
CA CYS A 227 5.07 13.22 -0.93
C CYS A 227 4.19 13.78 -2.08
N PRO A 228 4.77 14.13 -3.24
CA PRO A 228 3.98 14.39 -4.43
C PRO A 228 3.03 13.22 -4.72
N PRO A 229 1.77 13.48 -5.08
CA PRO A 229 0.86 12.41 -5.47
C PRO A 229 1.23 11.81 -6.82
N CYS A 230 0.81 10.56 -7.05
CA CYS A 230 1.02 9.83 -8.29
C CYS A 230 -0.32 9.50 -8.94
N ILE A 231 -0.42 9.58 -10.27
CA ILE A 231 -1.49 8.91 -11.01
C ILE A 231 -1.21 7.41 -10.97
N GLN A 232 -2.26 6.61 -10.77
CA GLN A 232 -2.22 5.16 -10.88
C GLN A 232 -2.81 4.73 -12.22
N GLN A 233 -2.08 3.88 -12.93
CA GLN A 233 -2.55 3.25 -14.16
C GLN A 233 -3.14 1.88 -13.81
N MET A 234 -4.44 1.74 -14.02
CA MET A 234 -5.18 0.51 -13.76
C MET A 234 -5.62 -0.11 -15.08
N SER A 235 -5.70 -1.45 -15.14
CA SER A 235 -6.26 -2.13 -16.30
C SER A 235 -7.72 -1.72 -16.53
N LYS A 236 -8.15 -1.72 -17.80
CA LYS A 236 -9.51 -1.31 -18.20
C LYS A 236 -10.43 -2.50 -18.50
N ASP A 237 -9.97 -3.71 -18.20
CA ASP A 237 -10.70 -4.97 -18.45
C ASP A 237 -11.70 -5.33 -17.33
N GLY A 238 -11.87 -4.46 -16.34
CA GLY A 238 -12.72 -4.68 -15.18
C GLY A 238 -12.02 -5.39 -14.01
N SER A 239 -10.78 -5.84 -14.18
CA SER A 239 -9.97 -6.44 -13.09
C SER A 239 -9.26 -5.41 -12.22
N PHE A 240 -9.12 -4.17 -12.71
CA PHE A 240 -8.40 -3.09 -12.03
C PHE A 240 -6.98 -3.48 -11.61
N ALA A 241 -6.31 -4.31 -12.41
CA ALA A 241 -4.93 -4.68 -12.14
C ALA A 241 -4.02 -3.45 -12.23
N TYR A 242 -3.16 -3.27 -11.23
CA TYR A 242 -2.21 -2.17 -11.19
C TYR A 242 -1.11 -2.38 -12.25
N GLN A 243 -0.88 -1.38 -13.09
CA GLN A 243 0.07 -1.40 -14.20
C GLN A 243 1.26 -0.45 -13.98
N GLY A 244 1.16 0.45 -13.01
CA GLY A 244 2.17 1.44 -12.74
C GLY A 244 1.59 2.81 -12.44
N GLY A 245 2.39 3.85 -12.60
CA GLY A 245 1.95 5.21 -12.34
C GLY A 245 2.89 6.27 -12.87
N SER A 246 2.59 7.52 -12.57
CA SER A 246 3.45 8.66 -12.90
C SER A 246 3.36 9.78 -11.87
N THR A 247 4.46 10.50 -11.71
CA THR A 247 4.58 11.67 -10.83
C THR A 247 5.58 12.68 -11.44
N PRO A 248 5.44 14.01 -11.25
CA PRO A 248 4.31 14.68 -10.62
C PRO A 248 3.04 14.66 -11.48
N ILE A 249 1.91 14.95 -10.85
CA ILE A 249 0.61 15.07 -11.51
C ILE A 249 0.25 16.55 -11.71
N SER A 250 -0.86 16.84 -12.42
CA SER A 250 -1.30 18.22 -12.60
C SER A 250 -1.48 18.94 -11.27
N SER A 251 -1.26 20.26 -11.26
CA SER A 251 -1.39 21.08 -10.04
C SER A 251 -2.80 21.06 -9.45
N ASP A 252 -3.82 20.89 -10.29
CA ASP A 252 -5.20 20.75 -9.81
C ASP A 252 -5.40 19.42 -9.08
N PHE A 253 -5.00 18.32 -9.66
CA PHE A 253 -5.07 17.00 -9.03
C PHE A 253 -4.23 16.95 -7.74
N ALA A 254 -3.04 17.52 -7.76
CA ALA A 254 -2.18 17.58 -6.58
C ALA A 254 -2.87 18.33 -5.42
N ARG A 255 -3.50 19.46 -5.70
CA ARG A 255 -4.23 20.26 -4.71
C ARG A 255 -5.47 19.54 -4.17
N ARG A 256 -6.23 18.84 -5.03
CA ARG A 256 -7.41 18.04 -4.63
C ARG A 256 -7.01 16.89 -3.75
N THR A 257 -5.96 16.14 -4.13
CA THR A 257 -5.37 15.04 -3.36
C THR A 257 -4.89 15.52 -1.99
N GLN A 258 -4.09 16.57 -1.95
CA GLN A 258 -3.53 17.13 -0.73
C GLN A 258 -4.64 17.53 0.27
N ARG A 259 -5.72 18.15 -0.20
CA ARG A 259 -6.87 18.53 0.64
C ARG A 259 -7.51 17.34 1.34
N LEU A 260 -7.64 16.19 0.65
CA LEU A 260 -8.20 14.97 1.24
C LEU A 260 -7.26 14.36 2.27
N THR A 261 -6.00 14.24 1.93
CA THR A 261 -5.00 13.61 2.80
C THR A 261 -4.70 14.43 4.05
N GLU A 262 -4.68 15.77 3.98
CA GLU A 262 -4.58 16.64 5.14
C GLU A 262 -5.77 16.50 6.11
N ARG A 263 -6.97 16.26 5.58
CA ARG A 263 -8.15 15.96 6.42
C ARG A 263 -8.04 14.56 7.03
N LEU A 264 -7.60 13.58 6.26
CA LEU A 264 -7.43 12.20 6.74
C LEU A 264 -6.42 12.15 7.89
N VAL A 265 -5.25 12.73 7.73
CA VAL A 265 -4.17 12.71 8.74
C VAL A 265 -4.62 13.23 10.10
N LYS A 266 -5.53 14.21 10.14
CA LYS A 266 -6.09 14.74 11.40
C LYS A 266 -6.94 13.73 12.16
N THR A 267 -7.34 12.62 11.54
CA THR A 267 -8.18 11.57 12.13
C THR A 267 -7.39 10.34 12.56
N LEU A 268 -6.10 10.29 12.18
CA LEU A 268 -5.23 9.15 12.45
C LEU A 268 -4.33 9.41 13.67
N PRO A 269 -3.98 8.36 14.44
CA PRO A 269 -2.95 8.49 15.48
C PRO A 269 -1.59 8.82 14.86
N PRO A 270 -0.62 9.36 15.62
CA PRO A 270 0.76 9.49 15.15
C PRO A 270 1.35 8.14 14.74
N TRP A 271 2.16 8.13 13.67
CA TRP A 271 2.80 6.91 13.17
C TRP A 271 4.25 7.17 12.75
N LEU A 272 4.99 6.09 12.55
CA LEU A 272 6.32 6.09 11.96
C LEU A 272 6.29 5.47 10.56
N GLY A 273 7.09 6.03 9.66
CA GLY A 273 7.30 5.46 8.33
C GLY A 273 6.20 5.79 7.33
N TRP A 274 6.01 4.91 6.38
CA TRP A 274 5.20 5.11 5.19
C TRP A 274 3.72 4.78 5.41
N LEU A 275 2.85 5.64 4.89
CA LEU A 275 1.42 5.41 4.76
C LEU A 275 1.01 5.78 3.33
N GLY A 276 0.53 4.82 2.56
CA GLY A 276 -0.04 5.04 1.23
C GLY A 276 -1.54 5.30 1.33
N VAL A 277 -2.06 6.26 0.56
CA VAL A 277 -3.51 6.55 0.49
C VAL A 277 -3.94 6.52 -0.96
N ASP A 278 -4.86 5.63 -1.29
CA ASP A 278 -5.43 5.49 -2.63
C ASP A 278 -6.78 6.20 -2.72
N MET A 279 -6.97 6.94 -3.80
CA MET A 279 -8.11 7.84 -4.00
C MET A 279 -8.59 7.80 -5.44
N ILE A 280 -9.85 8.19 -5.65
CA ILE A 280 -10.37 8.56 -6.98
C ILE A 280 -10.70 10.04 -6.97
N LEU A 281 -10.11 10.77 -7.91
CA LEU A 281 -10.51 12.15 -8.21
C LEU A 281 -11.61 12.10 -9.26
N GLY A 282 -12.85 12.23 -8.79
CA GLY A 282 -14.05 12.19 -9.63
C GLY A 282 -14.45 13.55 -10.13
N ASP A 283 -15.40 13.58 -11.07
CA ASP A 283 -15.95 14.84 -11.59
C ASP A 283 -16.85 15.54 -10.55
N ALA A 284 -17.62 14.76 -9.80
CA ALA A 284 -18.55 15.28 -8.79
C ALA A 284 -17.96 15.29 -7.37
N VAL A 285 -17.18 14.29 -7.02
CA VAL A 285 -16.62 14.11 -5.68
C VAL A 285 -15.31 13.35 -5.72
N ASP A 286 -14.35 13.78 -4.89
CA ASP A 286 -13.10 13.09 -4.64
C ASP A 286 -13.29 12.17 -3.44
N VAL A 287 -12.83 10.92 -3.54
CA VAL A 287 -13.03 9.92 -2.50
C VAL A 287 -11.74 9.20 -2.12
N ILE A 288 -11.62 8.82 -0.85
CA ILE A 288 -10.57 7.93 -0.33
C ILE A 288 -11.08 6.50 -0.47
N LEU A 289 -10.29 5.64 -1.12
CA LEU A 289 -10.62 4.22 -1.31
C LEU A 289 -10.08 3.34 -0.20
N GLU A 290 -8.78 3.50 0.10
CA GLU A 290 -8.07 2.67 1.07
C GLU A 290 -6.81 3.34 1.60
N ILE A 291 -6.30 2.79 2.70
CA ILE A 291 -5.06 3.20 3.35
C ILE A 291 -4.14 1.98 3.37
N ASN A 292 -2.90 2.15 2.92
CA ASN A 292 -1.88 1.10 2.89
C ASN A 292 -0.83 1.40 3.96
N PRO A 293 -0.79 0.67 5.10
CA PRO A 293 0.09 0.99 6.22
C PRO A 293 1.50 0.41 6.04
N ARG A 294 2.03 0.49 4.84
CA ARG A 294 3.35 -0.05 4.43
C ARG A 294 3.88 0.67 3.20
N LEU A 295 5.14 0.40 2.86
CA LEU A 295 5.71 0.84 1.58
C LEU A 295 4.84 0.35 0.41
N THR A 296 4.63 1.22 -0.58
CA THR A 296 3.86 0.94 -1.80
C THR A 296 4.73 1.11 -3.04
N THR A 297 4.34 0.54 -4.16
CA THR A 297 5.08 0.59 -5.43
C THR A 297 5.32 2.01 -5.94
N SER A 298 4.52 2.99 -5.53
CA SER A 298 4.76 4.41 -5.82
C SER A 298 6.10 4.94 -5.29
N PHE A 299 6.70 4.25 -4.29
CA PHE A 299 8.05 4.56 -3.81
C PHE A 299 9.07 4.57 -4.94
N VAL A 300 8.96 3.69 -5.92
CA VAL A 300 9.90 3.58 -7.05
C VAL A 300 9.97 4.90 -7.82
N GLY A 301 8.83 5.39 -8.28
CA GLY A 301 8.75 6.67 -9.00
C GLY A 301 9.12 7.86 -8.13
N LEU A 302 8.63 7.90 -6.90
CA LEU A 302 8.93 8.98 -5.95
C LEU A 302 10.42 9.02 -5.59
N ASN A 303 11.07 7.88 -5.36
CA ASN A 303 12.50 7.83 -5.09
C ASN A 303 13.32 8.30 -6.29
N ARG A 304 12.92 7.91 -7.51
CA ARG A 304 13.55 8.41 -8.74
C ARG A 304 13.36 9.92 -8.88
N ALA A 305 12.15 10.44 -8.64
CA ALA A 305 11.86 11.87 -8.65
C ALA A 305 12.66 12.65 -7.59
N ALA A 306 12.98 12.01 -6.48
CA ALA A 306 13.82 12.57 -5.39
C ALA A 306 15.34 12.38 -5.63
N GLY A 307 15.77 11.95 -6.82
CA GLY A 307 17.17 11.69 -7.14
C GLY A 307 17.80 10.59 -6.28
N GLY A 308 17.02 9.57 -5.88
CA GLY A 308 17.49 8.46 -5.05
C GLY A 308 17.61 8.75 -3.55
N SER A 309 17.17 9.90 -3.07
CA SER A 309 17.41 10.36 -1.69
C SER A 309 16.22 10.16 -0.73
N LEU A 310 15.14 9.53 -1.18
CA LEU A 310 13.90 9.46 -0.39
C LEU A 310 14.01 8.54 0.82
N ALA A 311 14.56 7.33 0.68
CA ALA A 311 14.67 6.38 1.80
C ALA A 311 15.56 6.90 2.95
N PRO A 312 16.75 7.48 2.70
CA PRO A 312 17.52 8.12 3.76
C PRO A 312 16.77 9.24 4.48
N ALA A 313 15.99 10.04 3.76
CA ALA A 313 15.18 11.10 4.36
C ALA A 313 14.07 10.55 5.26
N ILE A 314 13.39 9.47 4.84
CA ILE A 314 12.37 8.78 5.64
C ILE A 314 12.98 8.29 6.97
N ILE A 315 14.15 7.65 6.90
CA ILE A 315 14.80 7.14 8.11
C ILE A 315 15.17 8.28 9.07
N ARG A 316 15.80 9.34 8.57
CA ARG A 316 16.17 10.50 9.40
C ARG A 316 14.93 11.16 10.01
N HIS A 317 13.87 11.29 9.23
CA HIS A 317 12.58 11.81 9.72
C HIS A 317 12.00 10.96 10.84
N ALA A 318 12.02 9.63 10.70
CA ALA A 318 11.52 8.70 11.70
C ALA A 318 12.32 8.75 13.02
N PHE A 319 13.61 9.06 12.95
CA PHE A 319 14.44 9.25 14.15
C PHE A 319 14.41 10.68 14.73
N GLY A 320 13.63 11.59 14.15
CA GLY A 320 13.60 13.00 14.60
C GLY A 320 14.90 13.76 14.39
N GLU A 321 15.74 13.30 13.45
CA GLU A 321 16.95 14.01 13.07
C GLU A 321 16.60 15.25 12.24
N ASN A 322 17.57 16.18 12.06
CA ASN A 322 17.42 17.32 11.16
C ASN A 322 17.28 16.84 9.71
N ALA A 323 16.11 16.26 9.40
CA ALA A 323 15.76 15.77 8.10
C ALA A 323 14.98 16.84 7.32
N VAL A 324 15.27 16.91 6.03
CA VAL A 324 14.56 17.79 5.10
C VAL A 324 13.92 16.91 4.04
N MET A 325 12.67 17.20 3.72
CA MET A 325 11.98 16.54 2.61
C MET A 325 12.81 16.74 1.33
N PRO A 326 13.14 15.69 0.58
CA PRO A 326 13.85 15.83 -0.69
C PRO A 326 13.10 16.74 -1.66
N ARG A 327 13.85 17.39 -2.54
CA ARG A 327 13.24 18.05 -3.71
C ARG A 327 12.91 16.99 -4.75
N PHE A 328 11.71 17.06 -5.27
CA PHE A 328 11.26 16.16 -6.34
C PHE A 328 11.41 16.86 -7.70
N SER A 329 11.71 16.08 -8.73
CA SER A 329 11.74 16.55 -10.11
C SER A 329 10.39 17.16 -10.51
N ALA A 330 10.43 18.22 -11.29
CA ALA A 330 9.25 18.77 -11.95
C ALA A 330 8.91 18.02 -13.25
N GLU A 331 9.90 17.29 -13.81
CA GLU A 331 9.69 16.47 -15.02
C GLU A 331 8.91 15.20 -14.66
N PRO A 332 7.91 14.83 -15.48
CA PRO A 332 7.14 13.62 -15.26
C PRO A 332 8.02 12.36 -15.31
N ILE A 333 7.84 11.49 -14.35
CA ILE A 333 8.50 10.18 -14.30
C ILE A 333 7.40 9.13 -14.29
N GLY A 334 7.37 8.29 -15.32
CA GLY A 334 6.56 7.09 -15.36
C GLY A 334 7.27 5.92 -14.68
N PHE A 335 6.50 5.01 -14.10
CA PHE A 335 7.02 3.77 -13.54
C PHE A 335 5.97 2.66 -13.70
N ASP A 336 6.44 1.45 -13.96
CA ASP A 336 5.58 0.27 -14.08
C ASP A 336 5.59 -0.58 -12.79
N ALA A 337 4.72 -1.60 -12.74
CA ALA A 337 4.64 -2.52 -11.62
C ALA A 337 5.91 -3.38 -11.44
N SER A 338 6.77 -3.48 -12.46
CA SER A 338 8.05 -4.20 -12.43
C SER A 338 9.22 -3.30 -12.01
N GLY A 339 8.98 -2.02 -11.76
CA GLY A 339 10.00 -1.07 -11.30
C GLY A 339 10.80 -0.39 -12.40
N ASN A 340 10.46 -0.62 -13.66
CA ASN A 340 11.06 0.15 -14.72
C ASN A 340 10.56 1.60 -14.65
N THR A 341 11.47 2.54 -14.75
CA THR A 341 11.13 3.96 -14.84
C THR A 341 11.34 4.44 -16.27
N THR A 342 10.37 5.17 -16.78
CA THR A 342 10.47 5.84 -18.08
C THR A 342 10.67 7.33 -17.82
N GLU A 343 11.69 7.90 -18.45
CA GLU A 343 11.77 9.34 -18.64
C GLU A 343 10.83 9.74 -19.79
N PRO A 344 10.26 10.94 -19.76
CA PRO A 344 9.33 11.41 -20.80
C PRO A 344 9.97 11.49 -22.17
#